data_298e5c86475b2c879d929c820cb1f5f4
#
_entry.id   298e5c86475b2c879d929c820cb1f5f4
#
_cell.length_a   1.000
_cell.length_b   1.000
_cell.length_c   1.000
_cell.angle_alpha   90.00
_cell.angle_beta   90.00
_cell.angle_gamma   90.00
#
_symmetry.space_group_name_H-M   'P 1'
#
loop_
_entity.id
_entity.type
_entity.pdbx_description
1 polymer ?
#
loop_
_entity_poly.entity_id
_entity_poly.type
_entity_poly.pdbx_seq_one_letter_code
_entity_poly.pdbx_strand_id
1 'polypeptide(L)'
;MNESKNIKDQRQFLPPMAELIDRMTVTQIKLALSKDNKDSFIEEISKLEHDIDLILDSNNLILDARLIRIVIVLSQMNLHIWNNKDKMQDKLKDNEEKEYLDLLKLSHQLNGFRNRMKNSLLEIEDVQDKSQIRSNFETDGLDWDINI
;
A
#
# COMPACT_ATOMS: atom_id res chain seq x y z
N MET A 1 -18.18 -3.82 -37.53
CA MET A 1 -17.11 -4.35 -36.70
C MET A 1 -16.84 -3.36 -35.59
N ASN A 2 -17.31 -3.62 -34.40
CA ASN A 2 -16.89 -2.86 -33.24
C ASN A 2 -15.47 -3.37 -32.85
N GLU A 3 -14.47 -2.63 -33.25
CA GLU A 3 -13.17 -2.73 -32.62
C GLU A 3 -13.36 -2.40 -31.16
N SER A 4 -13.29 -3.42 -30.30
CA SER A 4 -13.15 -3.23 -28.86
C SER A 4 -11.83 -2.49 -28.68
N LYS A 5 -11.88 -1.14 -28.65
CA LYS A 5 -10.73 -0.33 -28.27
C LYS A 5 -10.23 -0.87 -26.94
N ASN A 6 -9.02 -1.43 -26.96
CA ASN A 6 -8.38 -1.94 -25.78
C ASN A 6 -8.36 -0.81 -24.73
N ILE A 7 -8.82 -1.06 -23.53
CA ILE A 7 -8.89 -0.06 -22.44
C ILE A 7 -7.52 0.59 -22.22
N LYS A 8 -6.42 -0.14 -22.48
CA LYS A 8 -5.05 0.38 -22.47
C LYS A 8 -4.81 1.51 -23.48
N ASP A 9 -5.56 1.56 -24.59
CA ASP A 9 -5.43 2.61 -25.60
C ASP A 9 -6.20 3.88 -25.21
N GLN A 10 -7.09 3.81 -24.22
CA GLN A 10 -7.88 4.94 -23.74
C GLN A 10 -7.28 5.66 -22.53
N ARG A 11 -6.44 4.98 -21.73
CA ARG A 11 -5.80 5.53 -20.55
C ARG A 11 -4.30 5.25 -20.60
N GLN A 12 -3.52 6.32 -20.55
CA GLN A 12 -2.06 6.21 -20.58
C GLN A 12 -1.46 5.88 -19.20
N PHE A 13 -2.19 6.19 -18.13
CA PHE A 13 -1.75 5.96 -16.76
C PHE A 13 -2.76 5.10 -16.02
N LEU A 14 -2.38 3.86 -15.71
CA LEU A 14 -3.16 2.91 -14.91
C LEU A 14 -2.36 2.53 -13.68
N PRO A 15 -2.98 2.49 -12.47
CA PRO A 15 -2.30 2.03 -11.29
C PRO A 15 -1.83 0.58 -11.45
N PRO A 16 -0.56 0.26 -11.11
CA PRO A 16 -0.08 -1.11 -11.07
C PRO A 16 -0.65 -1.88 -9.87
N MET A 17 -0.50 -3.21 -9.86
CA MET A 17 -0.94 -4.09 -8.78
C MET A 17 -0.43 -3.61 -7.40
N ALA A 18 0.79 -3.11 -7.33
CA ALA A 18 1.36 -2.57 -6.09
C ALA A 18 0.51 -1.47 -5.46
N GLU A 19 0.01 -0.54 -6.27
CA GLU A 19 -0.86 0.56 -5.79
C GLU A 19 -2.25 0.05 -5.40
N LEU A 20 -2.79 -0.90 -6.12
CA LEU A 20 -4.11 -1.48 -5.82
C LEU A 20 -4.07 -2.31 -4.53
N ILE A 21 -3.03 -3.11 -4.32
CA ILE A 21 -2.84 -3.89 -3.09
C ILE A 21 -2.61 -2.96 -1.90
N ASP A 22 -1.75 -1.95 -2.04
CA ASP A 22 -1.53 -0.96 -0.99
C ASP A 22 -2.84 -0.27 -0.59
N ARG A 23 -3.62 0.19 -1.55
CA ARG A 23 -4.93 0.80 -1.32
C ARG A 23 -5.91 -0.18 -0.66
N MET A 24 -5.92 -1.44 -1.08
CA MET A 24 -6.76 -2.47 -0.48
C MET A 24 -6.42 -2.68 1.01
N THR A 25 -5.13 -2.74 1.37
CA THR A 25 -4.72 -2.87 2.78
C THR A 25 -5.19 -1.68 3.62
N VAL A 26 -5.06 -0.46 3.11
CA VAL A 26 -5.53 0.76 3.79
C VAL A 26 -7.05 0.78 3.92
N THR A 27 -7.77 0.43 2.86
CA THR A 27 -9.24 0.40 2.88
C THR A 27 -9.76 -0.69 3.82
N GLN A 28 -9.07 -1.83 3.93
CA GLN A 28 -9.37 -2.86 4.91
C GLN A 28 -9.20 -2.38 6.36
N ILE A 29 -8.17 -1.58 6.63
CA ILE A 29 -7.98 -0.94 7.95
C ILE A 29 -9.16 0.00 8.26
N LYS A 30 -9.55 0.83 7.30
CA LYS A 30 -10.70 1.72 7.43
C LYS A 30 -12.00 0.94 7.71
N LEU A 31 -12.23 -0.14 6.97
CA LEU A 31 -13.38 -1.01 7.16
C LEU A 31 -13.42 -1.61 8.58
N ALA A 32 -12.27 -2.04 9.08
CA ALA A 32 -12.16 -2.67 10.39
C ALA A 32 -12.34 -1.67 11.55
N LEU A 33 -11.76 -0.48 11.43
CA LEU A 33 -11.62 0.47 12.54
C LEU A 33 -12.58 1.65 12.48
N SER A 34 -13.11 2.02 11.33
CA SER A 34 -14.07 3.14 11.21
C SER A 34 -15.45 2.72 11.66
N LYS A 35 -16.17 3.68 12.25
CA LYS A 35 -17.58 3.48 12.67
C LYS A 35 -18.56 3.69 11.54
N ASP A 36 -18.23 4.56 10.60
CA ASP A 36 -19.09 5.02 9.52
C ASP A 36 -18.55 4.62 8.14
N ASN A 37 -19.39 4.75 7.11
CA ASN A 37 -19.03 4.53 5.71
C ASN A 37 -18.60 3.11 5.34
N LYS A 38 -18.94 2.10 6.13
CA LYS A 38 -18.53 0.70 5.89
C LYS A 38 -18.98 0.17 4.54
N ASP A 39 -20.17 0.51 4.08
CA ASP A 39 -20.68 0.07 2.77
C ASP A 39 -19.82 0.63 1.62
N SER A 40 -19.37 1.88 1.73
CA SER A 40 -18.46 2.50 0.77
C SER A 40 -17.09 1.78 0.72
N PHE A 41 -16.58 1.37 1.86
CA PHE A 41 -15.29 0.64 1.92
C PHE A 41 -15.43 -0.78 1.37
N ILE A 42 -16.54 -1.46 1.63
CA ILE A 42 -16.84 -2.79 1.05
C ILE A 42 -16.90 -2.69 -0.47
N GLU A 43 -17.59 -1.69 -1.01
CA GLU A 43 -17.68 -1.46 -2.44
C GLU A 43 -16.30 -1.18 -3.07
N GLU A 44 -15.49 -0.35 -2.42
CA GLU A 44 -14.13 -0.06 -2.89
C GLU A 44 -13.26 -1.32 -2.89
N ILE A 45 -13.29 -2.12 -1.83
CA ILE A 45 -12.54 -3.38 -1.73
C ILE A 45 -12.95 -4.33 -2.86
N SER A 46 -14.25 -4.47 -3.12
CA SER A 46 -14.75 -5.34 -4.19
C SER A 46 -14.22 -4.94 -5.57
N LYS A 47 -14.13 -3.63 -5.84
CA LYS A 47 -13.53 -3.13 -7.10
C LYS A 47 -12.04 -3.40 -7.17
N LEU A 48 -11.33 -3.24 -6.05
CA LEU A 48 -9.89 -3.52 -5.97
C LEU A 48 -9.60 -5.02 -6.15
N GLU A 49 -10.38 -5.89 -5.53
CA GLU A 49 -10.29 -7.35 -5.70
C GLU A 49 -10.46 -7.73 -7.18
N HIS A 50 -11.48 -7.21 -7.82
CA HIS A 50 -11.74 -7.46 -9.24
C HIS A 50 -10.55 -7.05 -10.12
N ASP A 51 -10.00 -5.86 -9.91
CA ASP A 51 -8.90 -5.33 -10.72
C ASP A 51 -7.59 -6.08 -10.45
N ILE A 52 -7.32 -6.47 -9.21
CA ILE A 52 -6.14 -7.28 -8.85
C ILE A 52 -6.24 -8.66 -9.50
N ASP A 53 -7.40 -9.32 -9.44
CA ASP A 53 -7.60 -10.62 -10.10
C ASP A 53 -7.37 -10.53 -11.60
N LEU A 54 -7.84 -9.47 -12.27
CA LEU A 54 -7.57 -9.24 -13.68
C LEU A 54 -6.08 -9.10 -13.98
N ILE A 55 -5.32 -8.43 -13.13
CA ILE A 55 -3.86 -8.28 -13.31
C ILE A 55 -3.17 -9.63 -13.12
N LEU A 56 -3.53 -10.38 -12.09
CA LEU A 56 -2.97 -11.71 -11.85
C LEU A 56 -3.21 -12.64 -13.03
N ASP A 57 -4.41 -12.69 -13.56
CA ASP A 57 -4.77 -13.51 -14.70
C ASP A 57 -4.06 -13.06 -16.00
N SER A 58 -4.10 -11.77 -16.28
CA SER A 58 -3.56 -11.19 -17.53
C SER A 58 -2.05 -11.35 -17.65
N ASN A 59 -1.35 -11.33 -16.52
CA ASN A 59 0.12 -11.45 -16.46
C ASN A 59 0.58 -12.87 -16.09
N ASN A 60 -0.32 -13.83 -15.98
CA ASN A 60 -0.04 -15.19 -15.52
C ASN A 60 0.75 -15.20 -14.19
N LEU A 61 0.41 -14.32 -13.28
CA LEU A 61 1.06 -14.23 -11.98
C LEU A 61 0.50 -15.27 -11.02
N ILE A 62 1.39 -15.92 -10.29
CA ILE A 62 1.03 -16.93 -9.30
C ILE A 62 1.00 -16.28 -7.91
N LEU A 63 -0.05 -16.54 -7.17
CA LEU A 63 -0.14 -16.19 -5.75
C LEU A 63 0.70 -17.17 -4.93
N ASP A 64 2.01 -16.92 -4.86
CA ASP A 64 2.95 -17.74 -4.12
C ASP A 64 3.19 -17.22 -2.68
N ALA A 65 3.97 -17.99 -1.91
CA ALA A 65 4.25 -17.64 -0.51
C ALA A 65 5.01 -16.31 -0.38
N ARG A 66 5.86 -15.96 -1.35
CA ARG A 66 6.58 -14.69 -1.34
C ARG A 66 5.63 -13.50 -1.52
N LEU A 67 4.72 -13.59 -2.47
CA LEU A 67 3.70 -12.56 -2.71
C LEU A 67 2.81 -12.37 -1.46
N ILE A 68 2.35 -13.46 -0.87
CA ILE A 68 1.56 -13.43 0.37
C ILE A 68 2.33 -12.73 1.49
N ARG A 69 3.61 -13.06 1.68
CA ARG A 69 4.45 -12.46 2.72
C ARG A 69 4.65 -10.96 2.51
N ILE A 70 4.87 -10.52 1.28
CA ILE A 70 4.97 -9.09 0.94
C ILE A 70 3.68 -8.34 1.30
N VAL A 71 2.53 -8.91 0.97
CA VAL A 71 1.21 -8.32 1.30
C VAL A 71 1.01 -8.24 2.81
N ILE A 72 1.40 -9.26 3.56
CA ILE A 72 1.35 -9.25 5.03
C ILE A 72 2.19 -8.09 5.59
N VAL A 73 3.45 -7.96 5.16
CA VAL A 73 4.33 -6.88 5.63
C VAL A 73 3.76 -5.51 5.26
N LEU A 74 3.29 -5.33 4.04
CA LEU A 74 2.66 -4.09 3.59
C LEU A 74 1.45 -3.72 4.47
N SER A 75 0.60 -4.70 4.77
CA SER A 75 -0.54 -4.51 5.66
C SER A 75 -0.12 -4.13 7.08
N GLN A 76 0.92 -4.76 7.62
CA GLN A 76 1.47 -4.42 8.94
C GLN A 76 2.03 -2.99 8.96
N MET A 77 2.77 -2.58 7.95
CA MET A 77 3.30 -1.20 7.85
C MET A 77 2.16 -0.18 7.79
N ASN A 78 1.16 -0.42 6.99
CA ASN A 78 0.02 0.48 6.88
C ASN A 78 -0.77 0.59 8.20
N LEU A 79 -0.93 -0.50 8.93
CA LEU A 79 -1.59 -0.48 10.24
C LEU A 79 -0.77 0.31 11.28
N HIS A 80 0.55 0.12 11.31
CA HIS A 80 1.42 0.91 12.18
C HIS A 80 1.41 2.40 11.84
N ILE A 81 1.44 2.75 10.57
CA ILE A 81 1.32 4.15 10.12
C ILE A 81 -0.02 4.74 10.57
N TRP A 82 -1.12 3.99 10.40
CA TRP A 82 -2.45 4.39 10.82
C TRP A 82 -2.51 4.71 12.33
N ASN A 83 -2.06 3.75 13.16
CA ASN A 83 -2.03 3.92 14.61
C ASN A 83 -1.08 5.05 15.04
N ASN A 84 0.02 5.21 14.35
CA ASN A 84 1.00 6.25 14.64
C ASN A 84 0.45 7.66 14.41
N LYS A 85 -0.39 7.84 13.40
CA LYS A 85 -1.07 9.13 13.15
C LYS A 85 -1.95 9.56 14.30
N ASP A 86 -2.70 8.65 14.91
CA ASP A 86 -3.53 8.96 16.07
C ASP A 86 -2.67 9.41 17.26
N LYS A 87 -1.58 8.69 17.54
CA LYS A 87 -0.62 9.06 18.58
C LYS A 87 0.01 10.44 18.34
N MET A 88 0.36 10.74 17.08
CA MET A 88 0.91 12.04 16.71
C MET A 88 -0.07 13.18 16.99
N GLN A 89 -1.34 12.99 16.68
CA GLN A 89 -2.38 13.98 16.96
C GLN A 89 -2.53 14.24 18.46
N ASP A 90 -2.49 13.17 19.28
CA ASP A 90 -2.56 13.31 20.74
C ASP A 90 -1.36 14.08 21.29
N LYS A 91 -0.15 13.80 20.84
CA LYS A 91 1.06 14.51 21.24
C LYS A 91 1.04 15.98 20.84
N LEU A 92 0.49 16.29 19.68
CA LEU A 92 0.33 17.65 19.21
C LEU A 92 -0.66 18.44 20.08
N LYS A 93 -1.77 17.83 20.49
CA LYS A 93 -2.76 18.43 21.40
C LYS A 93 -2.17 18.71 22.78
N ASP A 94 -1.31 17.84 23.27
CA ASP A 94 -0.70 17.93 24.60
C ASP A 94 0.57 18.81 24.61
N ASN A 95 0.93 19.44 23.47
CA ASN A 95 2.16 20.22 23.29
C ASN A 95 3.45 19.42 23.58
N GLU A 96 3.44 18.11 23.38
CA GLU A 96 4.59 17.24 23.54
C GLU A 96 5.38 17.15 22.21
N GLU A 97 6.12 18.20 21.90
CA GLU A 97 6.77 18.40 20.61
C GLU A 97 7.84 17.34 20.32
N LYS A 98 8.65 16.97 21.30
CA LYS A 98 9.69 15.96 21.14
C LYS A 98 9.10 14.60 20.77
N GLU A 99 8.09 14.18 21.49
CA GLU A 99 7.38 12.91 21.27
C GLU A 99 6.68 12.92 19.91
N TYR A 100 6.13 14.04 19.50
CA TYR A 100 5.57 14.22 18.15
C TYR A 100 6.63 14.02 17.05
N LEU A 101 7.81 14.63 17.20
CA LEU A 101 8.91 14.49 16.24
C LEU A 101 9.45 13.05 16.16
N ASP A 102 9.54 12.35 17.29
CA ASP A 102 9.93 10.94 17.32
C ASP A 102 8.93 10.06 16.56
N LEU A 103 7.64 10.31 16.74
CA LEU A 103 6.58 9.60 16.01
C LEU A 103 6.56 9.95 14.52
N LEU A 104 6.86 11.20 14.17
CA LEU A 104 7.00 11.63 12.78
C LEU A 104 8.15 10.91 12.09
N LYS A 105 9.30 10.82 12.75
CA LYS A 105 10.45 10.05 12.27
C LYS A 105 10.09 8.58 12.05
N LEU A 106 9.40 7.95 13.01
CA LEU A 106 8.92 6.59 12.88
C LEU A 106 8.00 6.42 11.66
N SER A 107 7.09 7.37 11.42
CA SER A 107 6.20 7.34 10.25
C SER A 107 6.98 7.33 8.93
N HIS A 108 8.04 8.13 8.82
CA HIS A 108 8.91 8.13 7.65
C HIS A 108 9.64 6.79 7.47
N GLN A 109 10.13 6.20 8.56
CA GLN A 109 10.80 4.89 8.53
C GLN A 109 9.83 3.77 8.11
N LEU A 110 8.62 3.75 8.67
CA LEU A 110 7.57 2.80 8.28
C LEU A 110 7.19 2.95 6.81
N ASN A 111 7.09 4.19 6.32
CA ASN A 111 6.85 4.44 4.91
C ASN A 111 8.00 3.96 4.01
N GLY A 112 9.23 3.99 4.49
CA GLY A 112 10.38 3.41 3.81
C GLY A 112 10.22 1.89 3.58
N PHE A 113 9.82 1.14 4.59
CA PHE A 113 9.50 -0.28 4.45
C PHE A 113 8.30 -0.53 3.52
N ARG A 114 7.25 0.28 3.66
CA ARG A 114 6.09 0.24 2.75
C ARG A 114 6.52 0.41 1.29
N ASN A 115 7.37 1.37 1.00
CA ASN A 115 7.88 1.61 -0.35
C ASN A 115 8.71 0.43 -0.89
N ARG A 116 9.51 -0.21 -0.05
CA ARG A 116 10.24 -1.44 -0.43
C ARG A 116 9.28 -2.56 -0.82
N MET A 117 8.21 -2.76 -0.07
CA MET A 117 7.20 -3.77 -0.39
C MET A 117 6.48 -3.45 -1.70
N LYS A 118 6.16 -2.19 -1.93
CA LYS A 118 5.56 -1.74 -3.20
C LYS A 118 6.51 -1.99 -4.38
N ASN A 119 7.80 -1.71 -4.24
CA ASN A 119 8.78 -2.00 -5.28
C ASN A 119 8.91 -3.50 -5.55
N SER A 120 8.88 -4.35 -4.52
CA SER A 120 8.86 -5.80 -4.70
C SER A 120 7.64 -6.28 -5.50
N LEU A 121 6.48 -5.68 -5.27
CA LEU A 121 5.27 -5.95 -6.04
C LEU A 121 5.39 -5.48 -7.50
N LEU A 122 6.02 -4.32 -7.74
CA LEU A 122 6.29 -3.82 -9.10
C LEU A 122 7.21 -4.77 -9.87
N GLU A 123 8.22 -5.33 -9.21
CA GLU A 123 9.12 -6.34 -9.81
C GLU A 123 8.37 -7.62 -10.16
N ILE A 124 7.50 -8.12 -9.28
CA ILE A 124 6.69 -9.32 -9.51
C ILE A 124 5.76 -9.14 -10.71
N GLU A 125 5.14 -7.97 -10.85
CA GLU A 125 4.27 -7.61 -11.98
C GLU A 125 5.07 -7.32 -13.27
N ASP A 126 6.39 -7.13 -13.17
CA ASP A 126 7.26 -6.72 -14.27
C ASP A 126 6.84 -5.38 -14.91
N VAL A 127 6.60 -4.40 -14.08
CA VAL A 127 6.19 -3.05 -14.50
C VAL A 127 7.34 -2.35 -15.20
N GLN A 128 7.14 -1.93 -16.45
CA GLN A 128 8.16 -1.28 -17.28
C GLN A 128 8.27 0.22 -17.01
N ASP A 129 7.25 0.84 -16.48
CA ASP A 129 7.26 2.28 -16.15
C ASP A 129 8.06 2.54 -14.88
N LYS A 130 9.31 2.99 -15.07
CA LYS A 130 10.23 3.29 -13.96
C LYS A 130 9.76 4.44 -13.07
N SER A 131 8.83 5.27 -13.52
CA SER A 131 8.25 6.34 -12.69
C SER A 131 7.43 5.80 -11.51
N GLN A 132 7.02 4.54 -11.57
CA GLN A 132 6.30 3.87 -10.48
C GLN A 132 7.23 3.44 -9.33
N ILE A 133 8.54 3.33 -9.57
CA ILE A 133 9.50 2.89 -8.57
C ILE A 133 9.60 3.94 -7.46
N ARG A 134 9.46 3.48 -6.22
CA ARG A 134 9.59 4.32 -5.03
C ARG A 134 11.05 4.47 -4.63
N SER A 135 11.44 5.66 -4.21
CA SER A 135 12.83 6.00 -3.87
C SER A 135 13.05 6.43 -2.41
N ASN A 136 11.98 6.61 -1.64
CA ASN A 136 12.10 6.98 -0.23
C ASN A 136 12.17 5.72 0.63
N PHE A 137 13.37 5.40 1.14
CA PHE A 137 13.68 4.21 1.92
C PHE A 137 14.30 4.51 3.29
N GLU A 138 14.07 5.70 3.83
CA GLU A 138 14.64 6.08 5.12
C GLU A 138 14.14 5.17 6.25
N THR A 139 14.99 4.24 6.65
CA THR A 139 14.73 3.30 7.75
C THR A 139 15.81 3.34 8.82
N ASP A 140 16.75 4.29 8.72
CA ASP A 140 17.88 4.39 9.62
C ASP A 140 17.46 4.59 11.07
N GLY A 141 17.99 3.78 11.96
CA GLY A 141 17.69 3.80 13.38
C GLY A 141 16.43 3.03 13.79
N LEU A 142 15.72 2.40 12.84
CA LEU A 142 14.62 1.49 13.15
C LEU A 142 15.13 0.05 13.13
N ASP A 143 15.18 -0.56 14.31
CA ASP A 143 15.63 -1.94 14.51
C ASP A 143 14.48 -2.93 14.26
N TRP A 144 14.10 -3.02 12.99
CA TRP A 144 13.07 -3.97 12.54
C TRP A 144 13.67 -4.92 11.51
N ASP A 145 13.64 -6.20 11.79
CA ASP A 145 14.05 -7.24 10.86
C ASP A 145 12.84 -7.75 10.07
N ILE A 146 12.74 -7.35 8.82
CA ILE A 146 11.65 -7.76 7.93
C ILE A 146 12.10 -8.89 7.00
N ASN A 147 13.35 -8.90 6.61
CA ASN A 147 14.03 -9.98 5.87
C ASN A 147 13.23 -10.52 4.64
N ILE A 148 12.81 -9.62 3.78
CA ILE A 148 12.20 -9.96 2.48
C ILE A 148 13.13 -9.61 1.33
#